data_ec559949d024b70c1f9518ec6292e454
#
_entry.id   ec559949d024b70c1f9518ec6292e454
#
_cell.length_a   1.000
_cell.length_b   1.000
_cell.length_c   1.000
_cell.angle_alpha   90.00
_cell.angle_beta   90.00
_cell.angle_gamma   90.00
#
_symmetry.space_group_name_H-M   'P 1'
#
loop_
_entity.id
_entity.type
_entity.pdbx_description
1 polymer ?
#
loop_
_entity_poly.entity_id
_entity_poly.type
_entity_poly.pdbx_seq_one_letter_code
_entity_poly.pdbx_strand_id
1 'polypeptide(L)'
;MQLRLATPVATLLLASAVQAQGAPQLTVFGIDWLSPTVGVPDSFGGVPITEGDLLLPQTLVPAIGPLLQPGITESAGAFAPFGLNLALHAASVGHPGGTPGRVEVDAISHGLDRRIERIVPGTVPPPSRYAFSVDKWSRGNPAAPAFPSVGTEAPCMDAAADVFRDLGVPMVPMAPGGPIVGNSGLHDGNGLASCTAAVYPGLGLQEPGLGAVGDNLDALDGDVPDQWLPRVTRTYFSLDAAFLNPITGVANSGSAPAHGFRGGDVLYTEPSGVIGVYAPAGALGLDAFGIGTDDLDALAICENGIAGFQRNNGLFDWMFGQTDMVLFSVRRGSAVIGQPDSLFGRPIEAGDILIPPFVAGGLPGIFVAAESLGLVTLRSGLANIADDLDALDTMHDAPKADEYCFGDGSSVACPCGNNGAPGRGCGNSVNALGAKLWTNGTPSISADTVIMSGSGMPASASAVLVQGTLGTAPVPFGDGLRCIAGVQTRLFTRNCLAGNIQYGWTVPGTGSIAAAGGVGAPGTRFYQIFYRNTAPFCTAAVLNTTNALAVTWVP
;
A
#
# COMPACT_ATOMS: atom_id res chain seq x y z
N MET A 1 54.08 -16.03 7.93
CA MET A 1 52.78 -16.65 7.65
C MET A 1 51.74 -15.85 8.44
N GLN A 2 51.26 -14.75 7.85
CA GLN A 2 50.27 -13.87 8.45
C GLN A 2 48.93 -14.09 7.77
N LEU A 3 47.98 -14.63 8.51
CA LEU A 3 46.60 -14.84 8.07
C LEU A 3 45.90 -13.50 7.99
N ARG A 4 45.45 -13.12 6.81
CA ARG A 4 44.54 -11.99 6.62
C ARG A 4 43.10 -12.48 6.90
N LEU A 5 42.57 -12.13 8.05
CA LEU A 5 41.18 -12.25 8.43
C LEU A 5 40.60 -10.81 8.57
N ALA A 6 40.12 -10.26 7.48
CA ALA A 6 39.32 -9.04 7.53
C ALA A 6 38.53 -8.88 6.23
N THR A 7 37.31 -9.43 6.16
CA THR A 7 36.31 -8.92 5.18
C THR A 7 34.84 -9.42 5.31
N PRO A 8 34.33 -9.99 6.39
CA PRO A 8 32.87 -10.14 6.46
C PRO A 8 32.12 -9.11 7.33
N VAL A 9 32.83 -8.33 8.17
CA VAL A 9 32.16 -7.45 9.14
C VAL A 9 31.63 -6.16 8.51
N ALA A 10 32.28 -5.64 7.49
CA ALA A 10 31.86 -4.40 6.84
C ALA A 10 30.58 -4.54 6.00
N THR A 11 30.37 -5.69 5.38
CA THR A 11 29.16 -5.94 4.56
C THR A 11 27.91 -6.16 5.42
N LEU A 12 28.06 -6.72 6.61
CA LEU A 12 26.96 -6.93 7.54
C LEU A 12 26.49 -5.61 8.19
N LEU A 13 27.41 -4.68 8.46
CA LEU A 13 27.10 -3.38 9.03
C LEU A 13 26.43 -2.43 8.01
N LEU A 14 26.72 -2.57 6.72
CA LEU A 14 26.03 -1.81 5.68
C LEU A 14 24.59 -2.30 5.44
N ALA A 15 24.35 -3.60 5.49
CA ALA A 15 22.99 -4.15 5.38
C ALA A 15 22.10 -3.73 6.56
N SER A 16 22.64 -3.71 7.78
CA SER A 16 21.89 -3.26 8.95
C SER A 16 21.66 -1.73 8.99
N ALA A 17 22.53 -0.94 8.39
CA ALA A 17 22.36 0.51 8.34
C ALA A 17 21.33 0.95 7.27
N VAL A 18 21.18 0.20 6.19
CA VAL A 18 20.21 0.48 5.12
C VAL A 18 18.78 0.16 5.58
N GLN A 19 18.58 -0.86 6.39
CA GLN A 19 17.25 -1.19 6.95
C GLN A 19 16.81 -0.25 8.10
N ALA A 20 17.73 0.49 8.71
CA ALA A 20 17.40 1.41 9.81
C ALA A 20 16.88 2.78 9.31
N GLN A 21 16.87 3.06 8.01
CA GLN A 21 16.60 4.40 7.48
C GLN A 21 15.31 4.56 6.69
N GLY A 22 14.33 3.67 6.80
CA GLY A 22 13.06 3.91 6.14
C GLY A 22 12.33 2.70 5.58
N ALA A 23 12.56 1.50 6.11
CA ALA A 23 11.65 0.39 5.84
C ALA A 23 10.24 0.77 6.29
N PRO A 24 9.19 0.44 5.51
CA PRO A 24 7.82 0.63 5.94
C PRO A 24 7.66 0.00 7.31
N GLN A 25 7.17 0.76 8.28
CA GLN A 25 7.21 0.36 9.69
C GLN A 25 6.28 -0.81 10.01
N LEU A 26 5.31 -1.08 9.16
CA LEU A 26 4.43 -2.23 9.28
C LEU A 26 4.12 -2.76 7.87
N THR A 27 4.39 -4.02 7.66
CA THR A 27 4.01 -4.75 6.45
C THR A 27 2.96 -5.76 6.85
N VAL A 28 1.77 -5.66 6.26
CA VAL A 28 0.70 -6.65 6.39
C VAL A 28 0.76 -7.55 5.17
N PHE A 29 0.61 -8.85 5.37
CA PHE A 29 0.70 -9.80 4.28
C PHE A 29 -0.17 -11.03 4.52
N GLY A 30 -0.55 -11.72 3.43
CA GLY A 30 -1.13 -13.07 3.39
C GLY A 30 -0.11 -14.08 2.87
N ILE A 31 -0.45 -15.36 2.97
CA ILE A 31 0.38 -16.47 2.46
C ILE A 31 -0.50 -17.52 1.77
N ASP A 32 -0.02 -18.06 0.66
CA ASP A 32 -0.66 -19.14 -0.10
C ASP A 32 -0.90 -20.41 0.75
N TRP A 33 -1.96 -21.11 0.46
CA TRP A 33 -2.40 -22.31 1.18
C TRP A 33 -1.38 -23.46 1.23
N LEU A 34 -0.44 -23.52 0.30
CA LEU A 34 0.66 -24.50 0.30
C LEU A 34 1.87 -24.06 1.14
N SER A 35 1.81 -22.89 1.73
CA SER A 35 2.89 -22.35 2.55
C SER A 35 3.15 -23.19 3.80
N PRO A 36 4.39 -23.57 4.10
CA PRO A 36 4.75 -24.33 5.30
C PRO A 36 4.31 -23.67 6.62
N THR A 37 4.13 -22.37 6.63
CA THR A 37 3.71 -21.60 7.81
C THR A 37 2.21 -21.74 8.10
N VAL A 38 1.40 -22.22 7.13
CA VAL A 38 -0.01 -22.56 7.38
C VAL A 38 -0.11 -23.71 8.39
N GLY A 39 -0.95 -23.53 9.41
CA GLY A 39 -1.13 -24.47 10.52
C GLY A 39 -0.14 -24.33 11.66
N VAL A 40 0.89 -23.48 11.52
CA VAL A 40 1.83 -23.18 12.61
C VAL A 40 1.20 -22.16 13.56
N PRO A 41 1.37 -22.31 14.90
CA PRO A 41 0.87 -21.33 15.85
C PRO A 41 1.49 -19.95 15.62
N ASP A 42 0.66 -18.92 15.58
CA ASP A 42 1.10 -17.54 15.46
C ASP A 42 1.84 -17.06 16.72
N SER A 43 2.62 -15.98 16.59
CA SER A 43 3.44 -15.47 17.70
C SER A 43 2.68 -14.59 18.68
N PHE A 44 1.47 -14.12 18.37
CA PHE A 44 0.69 -13.23 19.22
C PHE A 44 -0.25 -14.01 20.16
N GLY A 45 -1.01 -14.95 19.63
CA GLY A 45 -2.01 -15.69 20.37
C GLY A 45 -1.79 -17.20 20.42
N GLY A 46 -0.83 -17.73 19.68
CA GLY A 46 -0.61 -19.18 19.53
C GLY A 46 -1.72 -19.88 18.76
N VAL A 47 -2.46 -19.15 17.96
CA VAL A 47 -3.52 -19.66 17.08
C VAL A 47 -2.88 -20.18 15.78
N PRO A 48 -3.32 -21.34 15.24
CA PRO A 48 -2.82 -21.78 13.94
C PRO A 48 -3.11 -20.77 12.83
N ILE A 49 -2.06 -20.39 12.10
CA ILE A 49 -2.15 -19.49 10.95
C ILE A 49 -2.90 -20.18 9.81
N THR A 50 -3.77 -19.46 9.12
CA THR A 50 -4.47 -19.91 7.91
C THR A 50 -4.14 -19.03 6.73
N GLU A 51 -4.40 -19.49 5.52
CA GLU A 51 -4.21 -18.78 4.26
C GLU A 51 -5.11 -17.56 4.08
N GLY A 52 -6.11 -17.40 4.92
CA GLY A 52 -6.98 -16.21 4.91
C GLY A 52 -6.69 -15.23 6.03
N ASP A 53 -5.68 -15.47 6.84
CA ASP A 53 -5.30 -14.57 7.92
C ASP A 53 -4.34 -13.49 7.41
N LEU A 54 -4.56 -12.27 7.86
CA LEU A 54 -3.61 -11.18 7.65
C LEU A 54 -2.56 -11.20 8.75
N LEU A 55 -1.31 -11.13 8.36
CA LEU A 55 -0.14 -11.37 9.20
C LEU A 55 0.70 -10.11 9.34
N LEU A 56 1.35 -9.98 10.51
CA LEU A 56 2.39 -8.97 10.78
C LEU A 56 3.68 -9.67 11.20
N PRO A 57 4.85 -9.18 10.76
CA PRO A 57 6.12 -9.66 11.27
C PRO A 57 6.25 -9.28 12.75
N GLN A 58 6.77 -10.19 13.56
CA GLN A 58 6.89 -9.96 15.02
C GLN A 58 7.93 -8.91 15.37
N THR A 59 8.97 -8.79 14.57
CA THR A 59 10.03 -7.80 14.78
C THR A 59 10.42 -7.18 13.44
N LEU A 60 10.49 -5.87 13.43
CA LEU A 60 11.02 -5.10 12.28
C LEU A 60 12.55 -5.04 12.27
N VAL A 61 13.21 -5.81 13.14
CA VAL A 61 14.67 -5.84 13.21
C VAL A 61 15.18 -6.98 12.34
N PRO A 62 16.07 -6.72 11.37
CA PRO A 62 16.72 -7.78 10.63
C PRO A 62 17.45 -8.70 11.59
N ALA A 63 16.96 -9.92 11.74
CA ALA A 63 17.60 -10.93 12.58
C ALA A 63 18.35 -11.93 11.71
N ILE A 64 19.52 -12.33 12.16
CA ILE A 64 20.27 -13.45 11.61
C ILE A 64 19.89 -14.66 12.46
N GLY A 65 19.10 -15.57 11.90
CA GLY A 65 18.71 -16.81 12.58
C GLY A 65 17.22 -17.12 12.39
N PRO A 66 16.74 -18.21 12.99
CA PRO A 66 15.32 -18.54 12.92
C PRO A 66 14.52 -17.39 13.57
N LEU A 67 13.71 -16.75 12.75
CA LEU A 67 12.84 -15.67 13.18
C LEU A 67 11.61 -16.25 13.88
N LEU A 68 11.03 -15.43 14.74
CA LEU A 68 9.75 -15.78 15.33
C LEU A 68 8.68 -15.77 14.22
N GLN A 69 7.74 -16.69 14.29
CA GLN A 69 6.60 -16.75 13.38
C GLN A 69 5.87 -15.41 13.34
N PRO A 70 5.25 -15.04 12.22
CA PRO A 70 4.42 -13.85 12.16
C PRO A 70 3.23 -13.98 13.12
N GLY A 71 2.63 -12.85 13.49
CA GLY A 71 1.42 -12.79 14.31
C GLY A 71 0.20 -12.49 13.46
N ILE A 72 -0.94 -13.08 13.78
CA ILE A 72 -2.22 -12.79 13.14
C ILE A 72 -2.70 -11.41 13.61
N THR A 73 -2.90 -10.48 12.69
CA THR A 73 -3.50 -9.17 12.95
C THR A 73 -4.99 -9.16 12.67
N GLU A 74 -5.43 -9.92 11.67
CA GLU A 74 -6.82 -10.07 11.31
C GLU A 74 -7.09 -11.52 10.90
N SER A 75 -8.14 -12.12 11.46
CA SER A 75 -8.48 -13.52 11.20
C SER A 75 -9.39 -13.64 9.99
N ALA A 76 -9.21 -14.70 9.21
CA ALA A 76 -10.12 -15.10 8.15
C ALA A 76 -11.57 -15.28 8.63
N GLY A 77 -11.76 -15.78 9.84
CA GLY A 77 -13.07 -16.10 10.40
C GLY A 77 -13.84 -14.94 10.98
N ALA A 78 -15.00 -15.21 11.54
CA ALA A 78 -15.93 -14.25 12.13
C ALA A 78 -15.61 -13.91 13.60
N PHE A 79 -14.37 -13.90 14.02
CA PHE A 79 -14.00 -13.53 15.39
C PHE A 79 -14.04 -12.02 15.58
N ALA A 80 -14.98 -11.54 16.38
CA ALA A 80 -14.99 -10.15 16.80
C ALA A 80 -13.73 -9.84 17.65
N PRO A 81 -13.08 -8.68 17.48
CA PRO A 81 -13.54 -7.54 16.68
C PRO A 81 -12.98 -7.46 15.26
N PHE A 82 -12.11 -8.38 14.87
CA PHE A 82 -11.34 -8.32 13.63
C PHE A 82 -11.44 -9.65 12.88
N GLY A 83 -12.22 -9.69 11.82
CA GLY A 83 -12.34 -10.87 10.99
C GLY A 83 -13.00 -10.57 9.66
N LEU A 84 -12.43 -11.11 8.58
CA LEU A 84 -12.89 -10.93 7.20
C LEU A 84 -14.22 -11.64 6.92
N ASN A 85 -14.73 -12.44 7.86
CA ASN A 85 -15.95 -13.21 7.74
C ASN A 85 -15.94 -14.20 6.57
N LEU A 86 -14.80 -14.79 6.31
CA LEU A 86 -14.65 -15.93 5.41
C LEU A 86 -15.10 -17.22 6.09
N ALA A 87 -15.22 -18.32 5.36
CA ALA A 87 -15.57 -19.61 5.93
C ALA A 87 -14.48 -20.05 6.92
N LEU A 88 -14.88 -20.64 8.06
CA LEU A 88 -13.93 -21.09 9.06
C LEU A 88 -13.04 -22.20 8.50
N HIS A 89 -11.74 -22.01 8.61
CA HIS A 89 -10.72 -22.94 8.16
C HIS A 89 -10.83 -24.33 8.82
N ALA A 90 -11.19 -24.41 10.08
CA ALA A 90 -11.30 -25.67 10.82
C ALA A 90 -12.13 -26.76 10.13
N ALA A 91 -13.07 -26.36 9.27
CA ALA A 91 -13.87 -27.29 8.46
C ALA A 91 -13.22 -27.65 7.11
N SER A 92 -12.19 -26.93 6.71
CA SER A 92 -11.49 -27.07 5.43
C SER A 92 -10.09 -27.67 5.57
N VAL A 93 -9.63 -27.89 6.80
CA VAL A 93 -8.33 -28.50 7.07
C VAL A 93 -8.20 -29.83 6.38
N GLY A 94 -7.30 -29.94 5.49
CA GLY A 94 -7.08 -31.12 4.69
C GLY A 94 -6.58 -30.77 3.32
N HIS A 95 -5.81 -29.72 3.21
CA HIS A 95 -5.23 -29.26 1.98
C HIS A 95 -4.55 -30.36 1.24
N PRO A 96 -3.67 -31.14 1.54
CA PRO A 96 -3.11 -32.12 0.62
C PRO A 96 -4.07 -33.30 0.36
N GLY A 97 -5.16 -33.10 -0.21
CA GLY A 97 -6.16 -34.11 -0.55
C GLY A 97 -7.57 -33.68 -0.20
N GLY A 98 -7.72 -32.50 0.35
CA GLY A 98 -8.99 -31.85 0.64
C GLY A 98 -9.35 -30.79 -0.39
N THR A 99 -10.20 -29.90 -0.03
CA THR A 99 -10.59 -28.74 -0.82
C THR A 99 -9.58 -27.62 -0.55
N PRO A 100 -8.83 -27.16 -1.52
CA PRO A 100 -7.86 -26.09 -1.35
C PRO A 100 -8.56 -24.76 -1.07
N GLY A 101 -7.86 -23.84 -0.41
CA GLY A 101 -8.15 -22.43 -0.39
C GLY A 101 -9.58 -22.02 -0.10
N ARG A 102 -10.24 -22.57 0.93
CA ARG A 102 -11.61 -22.13 1.24
C ARG A 102 -11.69 -20.77 1.92
N VAL A 103 -10.58 -20.24 2.32
CA VAL A 103 -10.48 -18.98 3.07
C VAL A 103 -9.30 -18.12 2.61
N GLU A 104 -8.73 -18.42 1.46
CA GLU A 104 -7.54 -17.74 0.93
C GLU A 104 -7.83 -16.30 0.52
N VAL A 105 -6.95 -15.41 0.95
CA VAL A 105 -6.95 -13.99 0.59
C VAL A 105 -5.79 -13.77 -0.37
N ASP A 106 -6.09 -13.56 -1.65
CA ASP A 106 -5.11 -13.40 -2.72
C ASP A 106 -4.52 -11.99 -2.79
N ALA A 107 -5.22 -10.99 -2.29
CA ALA A 107 -4.71 -9.63 -2.31
C ALA A 107 -5.35 -8.77 -1.24
N ILE A 108 -4.60 -7.77 -0.78
CA ILE A 108 -5.08 -6.78 0.19
C ILE A 108 -4.66 -5.37 -0.19
N SER A 109 -5.45 -4.39 0.22
CA SER A 109 -5.07 -2.99 0.18
C SER A 109 -5.75 -2.21 1.31
N HIS A 110 -4.99 -1.36 1.98
CA HIS A 110 -5.50 -0.39 2.95
C HIS A 110 -5.91 0.94 2.30
N GLY A 111 -5.78 1.01 1.00
CA GLY A 111 -5.99 2.21 0.21
C GLY A 111 -4.68 2.87 -0.21
N LEU A 112 -4.71 3.57 -1.33
CA LEU A 112 -3.57 4.32 -1.86
C LEU A 112 -3.03 5.27 -0.80
N ASP A 113 -1.96 4.90 -0.11
CA ASP A 113 -1.26 5.72 0.89
C ASP A 113 -2.13 6.23 2.04
N ARG A 114 -3.27 5.61 2.31
CA ARG A 114 -4.13 6.02 3.41
C ARG A 114 -3.91 5.17 4.65
N ARG A 115 -3.72 5.89 5.71
CA ARG A 115 -3.50 5.56 7.10
C ARG A 115 -4.28 4.39 7.63
N ILE A 116 -3.57 3.53 8.32
CA ILE A 116 -4.15 2.81 9.44
C ILE A 116 -4.00 3.68 10.68
N GLU A 117 -5.10 4.05 11.29
CA GLU A 117 -5.07 4.68 12.59
C GLU A 117 -4.60 3.67 13.62
N ARG A 118 -3.48 3.94 14.25
CA ARG A 118 -2.96 3.11 15.35
C ARG A 118 -4.01 3.02 16.45
N ILE A 119 -4.41 1.80 16.80
CA ILE A 119 -5.29 1.54 17.94
C ILE A 119 -4.56 1.99 19.20
N VAL A 120 -5.06 3.03 19.84
CA VAL A 120 -4.63 3.42 21.19
C VAL A 120 -5.33 2.48 22.17
N PRO A 121 -4.61 1.76 23.06
CA PRO A 121 -5.25 0.89 24.05
C PRO A 121 -6.33 1.65 24.84
N GLY A 122 -7.56 1.11 24.85
CA GLY A 122 -8.71 1.72 25.53
C GLY A 122 -9.60 2.63 24.67
N THR A 123 -9.26 2.88 23.43
CA THR A 123 -10.19 3.47 22.46
C THR A 123 -10.82 2.37 21.61
N VAL A 124 -12.08 2.51 21.25
CA VAL A 124 -12.69 1.65 20.22
C VAL A 124 -11.95 1.94 18.93
N PRO A 125 -11.29 0.94 18.31
CA PRO A 125 -10.61 1.18 17.06
C PRO A 125 -11.63 1.66 16.02
N PRO A 126 -11.27 2.62 15.15
CA PRO A 126 -12.05 2.80 13.93
C PRO A 126 -12.06 1.45 13.21
N PRO A 127 -13.13 1.12 12.49
CA PRO A 127 -13.17 -0.09 11.71
C PRO A 127 -11.94 -0.14 10.81
N SER A 128 -11.14 -1.18 10.92
CA SER A 128 -10.08 -1.46 9.96
C SER A 128 -10.75 -1.58 8.59
N ARG A 129 -10.20 -0.96 7.59
CA ARG A 129 -10.80 -0.93 6.26
C ARG A 129 -9.80 -1.47 5.28
N TYR A 130 -9.88 -2.77 5.11
CA TYR A 130 -9.15 -3.46 4.06
C TYR A 130 -10.04 -3.61 2.84
N ALA A 131 -9.49 -3.37 1.66
CA ALA A 131 -9.96 -3.98 0.44
C ALA A 131 -9.19 -5.29 0.26
N PHE A 132 -9.84 -6.33 -0.20
CA PHE A 132 -9.19 -7.62 -0.44
C PHE A 132 -9.88 -8.38 -1.58
N SER A 133 -9.16 -9.25 -2.23
CA SER A 133 -9.68 -10.30 -3.10
C SER A 133 -9.52 -11.67 -2.46
N VAL A 134 -10.10 -12.67 -3.08
CA VAL A 134 -10.08 -14.05 -2.58
C VAL A 134 -9.86 -15.03 -3.74
N ASP A 135 -9.14 -16.11 -3.50
CA ASP A 135 -8.96 -17.16 -4.49
C ASP A 135 -10.30 -17.79 -4.92
N LYS A 136 -10.30 -18.32 -6.10
CA LYS A 136 -11.40 -18.97 -6.79
C LYS A 136 -12.16 -20.02 -5.96
N TRP A 137 -11.50 -20.62 -5.00
CA TRP A 137 -12.10 -21.65 -4.14
C TRP A 137 -12.56 -21.13 -2.79
N SER A 138 -12.28 -19.90 -2.47
CA SER A 138 -12.67 -19.28 -1.21
C SER A 138 -14.18 -19.25 -1.02
N ARG A 139 -14.61 -19.32 0.22
CA ARG A 139 -16.01 -19.31 0.62
C ARG A 139 -16.24 -18.31 1.72
N GLY A 140 -17.22 -17.48 1.54
CA GLY A 140 -17.72 -16.61 2.60
C GLY A 140 -18.55 -17.39 3.62
N ASN A 141 -18.76 -16.78 4.77
CA ASN A 141 -19.66 -17.30 5.78
C ASN A 141 -21.11 -17.33 5.24
N PRO A 142 -21.79 -18.46 5.20
CA PRO A 142 -23.17 -18.54 4.68
C PRO A 142 -24.20 -17.76 5.51
N ALA A 143 -23.86 -17.33 6.72
CA ALA A 143 -24.69 -16.44 7.53
C ALA A 143 -24.46 -14.94 7.25
N ALA A 144 -23.70 -14.61 6.22
CA ALA A 144 -23.42 -13.23 5.83
C ALA A 144 -24.68 -12.46 5.42
N PRO A 145 -24.70 -11.14 5.61
CA PRO A 145 -25.84 -10.30 5.28
C PRO A 145 -26.14 -10.29 3.77
N ALA A 146 -27.37 -9.87 3.43
CA ALA A 146 -27.92 -9.86 2.08
C ALA A 146 -27.41 -8.70 1.19
N PHE A 147 -26.12 -8.50 1.09
CA PHE A 147 -25.50 -7.66 0.05
C PHE A 147 -24.38 -8.41 -0.65
N PRO A 148 -23.86 -7.93 -1.79
CA PRO A 148 -22.69 -8.56 -2.41
C PRO A 148 -21.58 -8.75 -1.38
N SER A 149 -21.14 -9.99 -1.23
CA SER A 149 -20.11 -10.40 -0.26
C SER A 149 -19.49 -11.70 -0.76
N VAL A 150 -18.33 -12.09 -0.26
CA VAL A 150 -17.75 -13.40 -0.60
C VAL A 150 -18.77 -14.53 -0.38
N GLY A 151 -19.63 -14.44 0.65
CA GLY A 151 -20.67 -15.43 0.93
C GLY A 151 -21.78 -15.53 -0.11
N THR A 152 -22.02 -14.46 -0.86
CA THR A 152 -23.04 -14.42 -1.92
C THR A 152 -22.49 -14.64 -3.31
N GLU A 153 -21.27 -14.18 -3.61
CA GLU A 153 -20.63 -14.28 -4.93
C GLU A 153 -19.91 -15.63 -5.14
N ALA A 154 -19.20 -16.14 -4.15
CA ALA A 154 -18.49 -17.42 -4.25
C ALA A 154 -19.36 -18.63 -4.64
N PRO A 155 -20.65 -18.78 -4.22
CA PRO A 155 -21.52 -19.83 -4.72
C PRO A 155 -21.77 -19.79 -6.23
N CYS A 156 -21.59 -18.62 -6.85
CA CYS A 156 -21.73 -18.42 -8.29
C CYS A 156 -20.41 -18.53 -9.05
N MET A 157 -19.31 -18.74 -8.32
CA MET A 157 -17.94 -18.75 -8.85
C MET A 157 -17.55 -17.38 -9.44
N ASP A 158 -18.00 -16.32 -8.81
CA ASP A 158 -17.90 -14.94 -9.26
C ASP A 158 -17.00 -14.08 -8.33
N ALA A 159 -16.52 -14.64 -7.21
CA ALA A 159 -15.83 -13.89 -6.18
C ALA A 159 -14.34 -13.63 -6.49
N ALA A 160 -13.71 -14.39 -7.39
CA ALA A 160 -12.24 -14.34 -7.56
C ALA A 160 -11.76 -13.10 -8.33
N ALA A 161 -12.62 -12.52 -9.16
CA ALA A 161 -12.32 -11.27 -9.86
C ALA A 161 -12.84 -10.03 -9.12
N ASP A 162 -13.51 -10.24 -7.99
CA ASP A 162 -14.12 -9.18 -7.19
C ASP A 162 -13.14 -8.62 -6.15
N VAL A 163 -13.37 -7.36 -5.82
CA VAL A 163 -12.77 -6.72 -4.66
C VAL A 163 -13.84 -6.53 -3.58
N PHE A 164 -13.52 -7.02 -2.41
CA PHE A 164 -14.34 -6.87 -1.21
C PHE A 164 -13.70 -5.88 -0.26
N ARG A 165 -14.49 -5.36 0.65
CA ARG A 165 -13.99 -4.57 1.79
C ARG A 165 -14.43 -5.22 3.09
N ASP A 166 -13.59 -5.15 4.10
CA ASP A 166 -13.98 -5.40 5.47
C ASP A 166 -14.93 -4.31 5.96
N LEU A 167 -16.01 -4.70 6.61
CA LEU A 167 -16.98 -3.77 7.19
C LEU A 167 -16.59 -3.30 8.59
N GLY A 168 -15.56 -3.91 9.18
CA GLY A 168 -15.16 -3.63 10.54
C GLY A 168 -16.21 -3.95 11.59
N VAL A 169 -15.95 -3.57 12.83
CA VAL A 169 -16.95 -3.63 13.90
C VAL A 169 -17.88 -2.42 13.75
N PRO A 170 -19.20 -2.60 13.64
CA PRO A 170 -20.13 -1.48 13.57
C PRO A 170 -20.03 -0.64 14.83
N MET A 171 -19.81 0.65 14.69
CA MET A 171 -19.75 1.60 15.80
C MET A 171 -21.11 1.84 16.47
N VAL A 172 -22.19 1.30 15.93
CA VAL A 172 -23.56 1.47 16.46
C VAL A 172 -24.33 0.15 16.31
N PRO A 173 -24.97 -0.37 17.37
CA PRO A 173 -25.89 -1.47 17.23
C PRO A 173 -27.05 -1.03 16.33
N MET A 174 -27.11 -1.53 15.11
CA MET A 174 -28.30 -1.35 14.30
C MET A 174 -29.42 -2.22 14.89
N ALA A 175 -30.54 -1.57 15.22
CA ALA A 175 -31.76 -2.29 15.68
C ALA A 175 -32.36 -3.11 14.55
N PRO A 176 -33.15 -4.10 14.81
CA PRO A 176 -32.98 -5.34 15.55
C PRO A 176 -32.41 -6.46 14.69
N GLY A 177 -31.15 -6.79 14.84
CA GLY A 177 -30.53 -7.88 14.09
C GLY A 177 -29.11 -8.23 14.55
N GLY A 178 -28.51 -7.42 15.41
CA GLY A 178 -27.15 -7.61 15.88
C GLY A 178 -26.10 -6.89 15.01
N PRO A 179 -24.83 -6.90 15.41
CA PRO A 179 -23.74 -6.26 14.70
C PRO A 179 -23.56 -6.91 13.32
N ILE A 180 -23.42 -6.10 12.27
CA ILE A 180 -23.02 -6.57 10.96
C ILE A 180 -21.50 -6.76 11.02
N VAL A 181 -21.08 -7.99 11.21
CA VAL A 181 -19.69 -8.43 11.03
C VAL A 181 -19.63 -9.02 9.64
N GLY A 182 -18.68 -8.60 8.82
CA GLY A 182 -18.58 -9.20 7.51
C GLY A 182 -17.82 -8.37 6.49
N ASN A 183 -17.86 -8.84 5.29
CA ASN A 183 -17.36 -8.17 4.11
C ASN A 183 -18.49 -7.72 3.20
N SER A 184 -18.22 -6.79 2.30
CA SER A 184 -19.13 -6.39 1.24
C SER A 184 -18.37 -6.09 -0.04
N GLY A 185 -19.00 -6.37 -1.19
CA GLY A 185 -18.45 -6.02 -2.50
C GLY A 185 -18.11 -4.54 -2.60
N LEU A 186 -16.94 -4.27 -3.15
CA LEU A 186 -16.42 -2.94 -3.46
C LEU A 186 -16.35 -2.72 -4.97
N HIS A 187 -15.79 -3.68 -5.69
CA HIS A 187 -15.75 -3.74 -7.14
C HIS A 187 -16.15 -5.14 -7.58
N ASP A 188 -16.93 -5.21 -8.61
CA ASP A 188 -17.33 -6.41 -9.34
C ASP A 188 -16.36 -6.59 -10.51
N GLY A 189 -15.91 -7.78 -10.76
CA GLY A 189 -14.96 -8.02 -11.84
C GLY A 189 -15.48 -7.52 -13.19
N ASN A 190 -16.70 -7.88 -13.57
CA ASN A 190 -17.29 -7.51 -14.86
C ASN A 190 -18.34 -6.38 -14.79
N GLY A 191 -18.78 -5.98 -13.60
CA GLY A 191 -19.80 -4.96 -13.39
C GLY A 191 -21.22 -5.42 -13.74
N LEU A 192 -21.46 -6.72 -13.87
CA LEU A 192 -22.75 -7.29 -14.24
C LEU A 192 -23.31 -8.11 -13.08
N ALA A 193 -24.55 -7.86 -12.70
CA ALA A 193 -25.21 -8.63 -11.65
C ALA A 193 -25.45 -10.07 -12.11
N SER A 194 -24.61 -11.03 -11.73
CA SER A 194 -24.77 -12.42 -12.15
C SER A 194 -25.61 -13.25 -11.17
N CYS A 195 -25.33 -13.18 -9.89
CA CYS A 195 -25.86 -14.08 -8.89
C CYS A 195 -26.75 -13.39 -7.87
N THR A 196 -26.43 -12.19 -7.46
CA THR A 196 -27.12 -11.46 -6.38
C THR A 196 -28.08 -10.40 -6.89
N ALA A 197 -28.09 -10.11 -8.18
CA ALA A 197 -28.82 -9.00 -8.80
C ALA A 197 -28.41 -7.60 -8.25
N ALA A 198 -27.32 -7.50 -7.51
CA ALA A 198 -26.75 -6.23 -7.08
C ALA A 198 -25.65 -5.80 -8.03
N VAL A 199 -25.71 -4.56 -8.50
CA VAL A 199 -24.72 -3.97 -9.41
C VAL A 199 -23.82 -3.05 -8.63
N TYR A 200 -22.51 -3.25 -8.75
CA TYR A 200 -21.49 -2.36 -8.20
C TYR A 200 -20.39 -2.12 -9.25
N PRO A 201 -19.51 -1.13 -9.10
CA PRO A 201 -18.60 -0.73 -10.17
C PRO A 201 -17.70 -1.86 -10.63
N GLY A 202 -17.68 -2.12 -11.95
CA GLY A 202 -16.86 -3.17 -12.54
C GLY A 202 -15.41 -2.78 -12.72
N LEU A 203 -14.53 -3.78 -12.66
CA LEU A 203 -13.11 -3.66 -13.01
C LEU A 203 -12.87 -3.81 -14.51
N GLY A 204 -13.83 -4.36 -15.25
CA GLY A 204 -13.71 -4.64 -16.69
C GLY A 204 -13.14 -6.03 -16.98
N LEU A 205 -13.17 -6.93 -16.00
CA LEU A 205 -12.68 -8.31 -16.06
C LEU A 205 -13.74 -9.28 -16.59
N GLN A 206 -13.35 -10.53 -16.81
CA GLN A 206 -14.24 -11.60 -17.24
C GLN A 206 -14.66 -12.47 -16.07
N GLU A 207 -15.98 -12.65 -15.96
CA GLU A 207 -16.62 -13.57 -15.01
C GLU A 207 -17.66 -14.40 -15.73
N PRO A 208 -17.23 -15.44 -16.39
CA PRO A 208 -18.11 -16.15 -17.33
C PRO A 208 -19.15 -17.06 -16.70
N GLY A 209 -19.35 -17.05 -15.40
CA GLY A 209 -20.30 -17.93 -14.72
C GLY A 209 -19.84 -19.38 -14.65
N LEU A 210 -20.71 -20.26 -14.15
CA LEU A 210 -20.41 -21.69 -13.94
C LEU A 210 -19.87 -22.37 -15.21
N GLY A 211 -18.58 -22.73 -15.19
CA GLY A 211 -17.96 -23.58 -16.20
C GLY A 211 -17.11 -22.89 -17.27
N ALA A 212 -16.92 -21.58 -17.21
CA ALA A 212 -15.99 -20.87 -18.07
C ALA A 212 -14.75 -20.38 -17.29
N VAL A 213 -13.73 -19.91 -18.02
CA VAL A 213 -12.52 -19.34 -17.42
C VAL A 213 -12.86 -17.92 -16.96
N GLY A 214 -12.93 -17.71 -15.66
CA GLY A 214 -12.99 -16.38 -15.04
C GLY A 214 -11.60 -15.86 -14.72
N ASP A 215 -11.51 -14.58 -14.38
CA ASP A 215 -10.28 -14.00 -13.88
C ASP A 215 -10.12 -14.30 -12.38
N ASN A 216 -8.88 -14.36 -11.93
CA ASN A 216 -8.46 -14.35 -10.53
C ASN A 216 -7.53 -13.18 -10.30
N LEU A 217 -7.79 -12.39 -9.27
CA LEU A 217 -6.95 -11.26 -8.88
C LEU A 217 -5.87 -11.76 -7.95
N ASP A 218 -4.60 -11.68 -8.38
CA ASP A 218 -3.44 -12.11 -7.58
C ASP A 218 -2.83 -10.99 -6.75
N ALA A 219 -3.08 -9.75 -7.10
CA ALA A 219 -2.56 -8.61 -6.36
C ALA A 219 -3.50 -7.42 -6.49
N LEU A 220 -3.52 -6.56 -5.50
CA LEU A 220 -4.42 -5.43 -5.44
C LEU A 220 -3.78 -4.24 -4.72
N ASP A 221 -3.93 -3.06 -5.30
CA ASP A 221 -3.77 -1.81 -4.57
C ASP A 221 -4.79 -0.80 -5.06
N GLY A 222 -5.49 -0.15 -4.14
CA GLY A 222 -6.55 0.79 -4.50
C GLY A 222 -7.16 1.49 -3.31
N ASP A 223 -7.74 2.65 -3.56
CA ASP A 223 -8.48 3.37 -2.53
C ASP A 223 -9.63 2.53 -1.98
N VAL A 224 -9.67 2.41 -0.65
CA VAL A 224 -10.87 1.97 0.07
C VAL A 224 -11.72 3.22 0.32
N PRO A 225 -12.78 3.47 -0.46
CA PRO A 225 -13.55 4.69 -0.30
C PRO A 225 -14.21 4.72 1.07
N ASP A 226 -14.14 5.87 1.71
CA ASP A 226 -15.03 6.19 2.81
C ASP A 226 -16.48 6.02 2.36
N GLN A 227 -17.32 5.47 3.21
CA GLN A 227 -18.66 4.88 2.98
C GLN A 227 -19.60 5.62 2.01
N TRP A 228 -19.28 6.84 1.56
CA TRP A 228 -20.23 7.74 0.93
C TRP A 228 -19.72 8.50 -0.29
N LEU A 229 -18.48 8.34 -0.70
CA LEU A 229 -17.96 9.03 -1.87
C LEU A 229 -17.78 8.06 -3.03
N PRO A 230 -18.22 8.44 -4.25
CA PRO A 230 -17.90 7.67 -5.45
C PRO A 230 -16.38 7.62 -5.61
N ARG A 231 -15.90 6.48 -6.05
CA ARG A 231 -14.50 6.24 -6.35
C ARG A 231 -13.97 7.27 -7.36
N VAL A 232 -12.85 7.88 -7.05
CA VAL A 232 -12.22 8.93 -7.88
C VAL A 232 -10.84 8.49 -8.35
N THR A 233 -10.33 7.34 -7.87
CA THR A 233 -8.96 6.88 -8.08
C THR A 233 -8.92 5.58 -8.85
N ARG A 234 -7.75 5.29 -9.41
CA ARG A 234 -7.43 4.02 -10.05
C ARG A 234 -7.39 2.89 -9.03
N THR A 235 -7.72 1.69 -9.47
CA THR A 235 -7.39 0.45 -8.76
C THR A 235 -6.30 -0.26 -9.56
N TYR A 236 -5.23 -0.65 -8.90
CA TYR A 236 -4.13 -1.41 -9.47
C TYR A 236 -4.29 -2.87 -9.06
N PHE A 237 -3.95 -3.78 -9.95
CA PHE A 237 -4.06 -5.22 -9.71
C PHE A 237 -3.19 -6.01 -10.69
N SER A 238 -3.00 -7.30 -10.39
CA SER A 238 -2.51 -8.30 -11.34
C SER A 238 -3.55 -9.39 -11.54
N LEU A 239 -3.29 -10.28 -12.48
CA LEU A 239 -4.13 -11.44 -12.79
C LEU A 239 -3.30 -12.71 -12.72
N ASP A 240 -3.78 -13.76 -12.07
CA ASP A 240 -3.21 -15.10 -12.14
C ASP A 240 -3.26 -15.63 -13.58
N ALA A 241 -2.23 -15.35 -14.34
CA ALA A 241 -2.23 -15.61 -15.77
C ALA A 241 -1.02 -16.41 -16.30
N ALA A 242 0.07 -16.52 -15.53
CA ALA A 242 1.25 -17.24 -15.99
C ALA A 242 1.10 -18.76 -15.85
N PHE A 243 0.34 -19.24 -14.88
CA PHE A 243 0.26 -20.66 -14.57
C PHE A 243 -1.16 -21.20 -14.71
N LEU A 244 -1.26 -22.48 -14.96
CA LEU A 244 -2.54 -23.19 -14.87
C LEU A 244 -2.87 -23.47 -13.40
N ASN A 245 -4.13 -23.42 -13.06
CA ASN A 245 -4.59 -23.83 -11.75
C ASN A 245 -4.10 -25.26 -11.46
N PRO A 246 -3.36 -25.49 -10.38
CA PRO A 246 -2.70 -26.77 -10.11
C PRO A 246 -3.69 -27.93 -9.87
N ILE A 247 -4.95 -27.63 -9.57
CA ILE A 247 -5.98 -28.61 -9.27
C ILE A 247 -6.78 -28.97 -10.51
N THR A 248 -7.20 -27.95 -11.27
CA THR A 248 -8.08 -28.15 -12.43
C THR A 248 -7.31 -28.28 -13.74
N GLY A 249 -6.06 -27.80 -13.78
CA GLY A 249 -5.24 -27.73 -15.00
C GLY A 249 -5.79 -26.72 -16.04
N VAL A 250 -6.65 -25.80 -15.61
CA VAL A 250 -7.28 -24.78 -16.47
C VAL A 250 -6.63 -23.42 -16.18
N ALA A 251 -6.60 -22.53 -17.16
CA ALA A 251 -6.15 -21.16 -16.94
C ALA A 251 -7.00 -20.42 -15.91
N ASN A 252 -6.39 -19.54 -15.14
CA ASN A 252 -7.04 -18.73 -14.11
C ASN A 252 -7.44 -17.33 -14.58
N SER A 253 -7.15 -16.97 -15.84
CA SER A 253 -7.59 -15.70 -16.41
C SER A 253 -8.13 -15.87 -17.82
N GLY A 254 -9.27 -15.23 -18.07
CA GLY A 254 -9.87 -15.06 -19.40
C GLY A 254 -9.50 -13.74 -20.03
N SER A 255 -9.34 -12.69 -19.23
CA SER A 255 -8.98 -11.34 -19.70
C SER A 255 -7.54 -11.24 -20.19
N ALA A 256 -6.60 -11.92 -19.52
CA ALA A 256 -5.19 -11.87 -19.90
C ALA A 256 -4.96 -12.29 -21.38
N PRO A 257 -5.39 -13.47 -21.84
CA PRO A 257 -5.22 -13.83 -23.23
C PRO A 257 -6.08 -12.97 -24.19
N ALA A 258 -7.24 -12.49 -23.75
CA ALA A 258 -8.13 -11.67 -24.58
C ALA A 258 -7.55 -10.29 -24.89
N HIS A 259 -6.81 -9.71 -23.97
CA HIS A 259 -6.23 -8.37 -24.08
C HIS A 259 -4.70 -8.36 -24.23
N GLY A 260 -4.05 -9.52 -24.15
CA GLY A 260 -2.60 -9.65 -24.25
C GLY A 260 -1.87 -9.23 -22.98
N PHE A 261 -2.53 -9.26 -21.83
CA PHE A 261 -1.91 -9.06 -20.51
C PHE A 261 -1.14 -10.31 -20.07
N ARG A 262 -0.24 -10.12 -19.12
CA ARG A 262 0.61 -11.18 -18.55
C ARG A 262 0.46 -11.20 -17.04
N GLY A 263 0.74 -12.33 -16.41
CA GLY A 263 0.70 -12.44 -14.96
C GLY A 263 1.64 -11.47 -14.22
N GLY A 264 2.80 -11.19 -14.81
CA GLY A 264 3.75 -10.23 -14.25
C GLY A 264 3.44 -8.75 -14.52
N ASP A 265 2.33 -8.41 -15.20
CA ASP A 265 1.95 -7.02 -15.47
C ASP A 265 1.18 -6.42 -14.30
N VAL A 266 1.53 -5.20 -13.90
CA VAL A 266 0.65 -4.38 -13.08
C VAL A 266 -0.36 -3.69 -13.97
N LEU A 267 -1.62 -4.01 -13.78
CA LEU A 267 -2.76 -3.44 -14.48
C LEU A 267 -3.40 -2.34 -13.63
N TYR A 268 -4.23 -1.53 -14.27
CA TYR A 268 -5.09 -0.57 -13.55
C TYR A 268 -6.44 -0.46 -14.22
N THR A 269 -7.46 -0.15 -13.44
CA THR A 269 -8.77 0.24 -13.94
C THR A 269 -9.08 1.69 -13.56
N GLU A 270 -9.42 2.49 -14.56
CA GLU A 270 -9.99 3.82 -14.35
C GLU A 270 -11.43 3.71 -13.80
N PRO A 271 -11.97 4.75 -13.13
CA PRO A 271 -13.37 4.76 -12.70
C PRO A 271 -14.39 4.48 -13.83
N SER A 272 -13.97 4.60 -15.07
CA SER A 272 -14.77 4.29 -16.28
C SER A 272 -14.82 2.80 -16.62
N GLY A 273 -14.10 1.92 -15.92
CA GLY A 273 -14.00 0.49 -16.22
C GLY A 273 -13.05 0.14 -17.38
N VAL A 274 -12.21 1.08 -17.82
CA VAL A 274 -11.19 0.81 -18.84
C VAL A 274 -9.92 0.31 -18.18
N ILE A 275 -9.48 -0.89 -18.58
CA ILE A 275 -8.23 -1.49 -18.09
C ILE A 275 -7.05 -1.01 -18.94
N GLY A 276 -5.95 -0.71 -18.28
CA GLY A 276 -4.66 -0.41 -18.90
C GLY A 276 -3.51 -1.10 -18.20
N VAL A 277 -2.35 -1.17 -18.84
CA VAL A 277 -1.11 -1.62 -18.23
C VAL A 277 -0.41 -0.42 -17.58
N TYR A 278 -0.20 -0.48 -16.28
CA TYR A 278 0.57 0.53 -15.54
C TYR A 278 2.07 0.27 -15.64
N ALA A 279 2.50 -0.93 -15.25
CA ALA A 279 3.88 -1.38 -15.38
C ALA A 279 3.93 -2.77 -16.03
N PRO A 280 4.52 -2.91 -17.22
CA PRO A 280 4.65 -4.22 -17.84
C PRO A 280 5.68 -5.08 -17.09
N ALA A 281 5.52 -6.41 -17.10
CA ALA A 281 6.38 -7.40 -16.45
C ALA A 281 7.89 -7.12 -16.59
N GLY A 282 8.34 -6.83 -17.81
CA GLY A 282 9.73 -6.50 -18.08
C GLY A 282 10.23 -5.19 -17.44
N ALA A 283 9.33 -4.28 -17.06
CA ALA A 283 9.70 -3.08 -16.31
C ALA A 283 9.96 -3.39 -14.83
N LEU A 284 9.33 -4.42 -14.31
CA LEU A 284 9.54 -4.95 -12.96
C LEU A 284 10.73 -5.93 -12.88
N GLY A 285 11.32 -6.28 -14.02
CA GLY A 285 12.40 -7.29 -14.12
C GLY A 285 11.89 -8.72 -14.21
N LEU A 286 10.58 -8.87 -14.46
CA LEU A 286 9.91 -10.15 -14.69
C LEU A 286 9.95 -10.54 -16.17
N ASP A 287 9.58 -11.77 -16.49
CA ASP A 287 9.61 -12.34 -17.86
C ASP A 287 11.02 -12.32 -18.50
N ALA A 288 12.06 -12.20 -17.68
CA ALA A 288 13.45 -12.15 -18.18
C ALA A 288 13.90 -13.47 -18.83
N PHE A 289 13.27 -14.59 -18.51
CA PHE A 289 13.59 -15.93 -19.00
C PHE A 289 12.58 -16.46 -20.02
N GLY A 290 11.59 -15.67 -20.36
CA GLY A 290 10.54 -15.99 -21.33
C GLY A 290 9.29 -15.16 -21.07
N ILE A 291 8.43 -15.06 -22.07
CA ILE A 291 7.17 -14.33 -21.94
C ILE A 291 6.18 -15.17 -21.15
N GLY A 292 5.58 -14.59 -20.10
CA GLY A 292 4.59 -15.25 -19.24
C GLY A 292 5.20 -16.36 -18.39
N THR A 293 6.46 -16.20 -17.97
CA THR A 293 7.15 -17.15 -17.09
C THR A 293 7.09 -16.73 -15.61
N ASP A 294 6.62 -15.53 -15.36
CA ASP A 294 6.52 -14.97 -14.01
C ASP A 294 5.09 -14.46 -13.75
N ASP A 295 4.61 -14.68 -12.54
CA ASP A 295 3.35 -14.18 -12.02
C ASP A 295 3.60 -13.27 -10.83
N LEU A 296 2.85 -12.17 -10.76
CA LEU A 296 2.93 -11.20 -9.68
C LEU A 296 1.83 -11.52 -8.68
N ASP A 297 2.20 -11.83 -7.45
CA ASP A 297 1.36 -12.45 -6.45
C ASP A 297 0.88 -11.47 -5.36
N ALA A 298 1.61 -10.39 -5.15
CA ALA A 298 1.24 -9.34 -4.22
C ALA A 298 1.78 -7.98 -4.65
N LEU A 299 1.13 -6.90 -4.26
CA LEU A 299 1.44 -5.56 -4.77
C LEU A 299 1.16 -4.48 -3.73
N ALA A 300 2.09 -3.52 -3.62
CA ALA A 300 1.85 -2.25 -2.95
C ALA A 300 2.43 -1.11 -3.80
N ILE A 301 1.63 -0.09 -4.12
CA ILE A 301 1.99 1.02 -5.01
C ILE A 301 1.78 2.37 -4.33
N CYS A 302 2.75 3.26 -4.54
CA CYS A 302 2.61 4.68 -4.27
C CYS A 302 3.03 5.48 -5.49
N GLU A 303 2.07 6.08 -6.19
CA GLU A 303 2.36 6.94 -7.34
C GLU A 303 2.90 8.30 -6.91
N ASN A 304 3.88 8.81 -7.64
CA ASN A 304 4.41 10.16 -7.44
C ASN A 304 3.54 11.26 -8.07
N GLY A 305 2.46 10.90 -8.74
CA GLY A 305 1.54 11.80 -9.43
C GLY A 305 2.01 12.23 -10.83
N ILE A 306 3.06 11.62 -11.38
CA ILE A 306 3.46 11.75 -12.78
C ILE A 306 2.83 10.60 -13.56
N ALA A 307 2.23 10.87 -14.70
CA ALA A 307 1.53 9.84 -15.47
C ALA A 307 2.46 8.74 -15.95
N GLY A 308 2.05 7.47 -15.76
CA GLY A 308 2.77 6.27 -16.11
C GLY A 308 3.83 5.86 -15.09
N PHE A 309 4.27 4.63 -15.16
CA PHE A 309 5.25 4.05 -14.22
C PHE A 309 6.62 4.76 -14.27
N GLN A 310 7.06 5.25 -13.12
CA GLN A 310 8.33 5.92 -12.90
C GLN A 310 9.30 5.00 -12.15
N ARG A 311 10.19 4.36 -12.91
CA ARG A 311 11.17 3.40 -12.35
C ARG A 311 12.07 4.04 -11.30
N ASN A 312 12.34 3.32 -10.23
CA ASN A 312 13.30 3.67 -9.20
C ASN A 312 14.73 3.70 -9.73
N ASN A 313 15.53 4.65 -9.24
CA ASN A 313 16.96 4.74 -9.48
C ASN A 313 17.77 4.42 -8.21
N GLY A 314 17.09 4.20 -7.10
CA GLY A 314 17.65 3.87 -5.79
C GLY A 314 16.59 3.28 -4.87
N LEU A 315 17.02 2.77 -3.71
CA LEU A 315 16.16 2.02 -2.78
C LEU A 315 14.98 2.83 -2.22
N PHE A 316 15.10 4.15 -2.16
CA PHE A 316 14.12 4.99 -1.45
C PHE A 316 13.88 6.33 -2.16
N ASP A 317 14.13 6.43 -3.45
CA ASP A 317 13.95 7.68 -4.20
C ASP A 317 12.46 8.06 -4.37
N TRP A 318 11.52 7.11 -4.26
CA TRP A 318 10.09 7.41 -4.14
C TRP A 318 9.76 8.27 -2.91
N MET A 319 10.51 8.17 -1.81
CA MET A 319 10.31 9.02 -0.64
C MET A 319 10.47 10.52 -0.94
N PHE A 320 11.12 10.84 -2.04
CA PHE A 320 11.33 12.21 -2.51
C PHE A 320 10.36 12.60 -3.63
N GLY A 321 9.41 11.71 -3.97
CA GLY A 321 8.45 11.95 -5.04
C GLY A 321 9.06 11.99 -6.45
N GLN A 322 10.26 11.44 -6.64
CA GLN A 322 10.94 11.42 -7.94
C GLN A 322 10.51 10.22 -8.78
N THR A 323 10.16 9.14 -8.13
CA THR A 323 9.76 7.87 -8.75
C THR A 323 8.55 7.31 -8.02
N ASP A 324 7.95 6.27 -8.58
CA ASP A 324 6.89 5.53 -7.91
C ASP A 324 7.50 4.52 -6.94
N MET A 325 6.81 4.24 -5.85
CA MET A 325 7.04 3.04 -5.07
C MET A 325 6.22 1.90 -5.70
N VAL A 326 6.88 0.82 -6.08
CA VAL A 326 6.23 -0.43 -6.45
C VAL A 326 6.95 -1.54 -5.71
N LEU A 327 6.25 -2.16 -4.78
CA LEU A 327 6.70 -3.34 -4.04
C LEU A 327 5.79 -4.51 -4.42
N PHE A 328 6.36 -5.68 -4.61
CA PHE A 328 5.63 -6.84 -5.09
C PHE A 328 6.27 -8.15 -4.64
N SER A 329 5.52 -9.24 -4.70
CA SER A 329 6.03 -10.61 -4.65
C SER A 329 5.83 -11.31 -5.98
N VAL A 330 6.34 -12.51 -6.09
CA VAL A 330 6.14 -13.37 -7.26
C VAL A 330 5.72 -14.77 -6.81
N ARG A 331 4.74 -15.31 -7.51
CA ARG A 331 4.15 -16.61 -7.22
C ARG A 331 5.16 -17.75 -7.35
N ARG A 332 5.03 -18.75 -6.50
CA ARG A 332 5.79 -20.00 -6.59
C ARG A 332 5.68 -20.60 -7.99
N GLY A 333 6.81 -20.85 -8.63
CA GLY A 333 6.90 -21.32 -10.01
C GLY A 333 7.43 -20.26 -10.97
N SER A 334 7.43 -19.00 -10.60
CA SER A 334 7.99 -17.91 -11.39
C SER A 334 9.46 -18.16 -11.70
N ALA A 335 9.89 -17.89 -12.93
CA ALA A 335 11.23 -18.20 -13.43
C ALA A 335 12.32 -17.36 -12.77
N VAL A 336 11.98 -16.22 -12.19
CA VAL A 336 12.93 -15.39 -11.42
C VAL A 336 13.28 -15.98 -10.06
N ILE A 337 12.48 -16.92 -9.52
CA ILE A 337 12.77 -17.59 -8.24
C ILE A 337 14.06 -18.41 -8.38
N GLY A 338 14.93 -18.31 -7.37
CA GLY A 338 16.25 -18.93 -7.35
C GLY A 338 17.32 -18.15 -8.12
N GLN A 339 16.96 -17.13 -8.89
CA GLN A 339 17.92 -16.27 -9.56
C GLN A 339 18.50 -15.23 -8.60
N PRO A 340 19.74 -14.76 -8.82
CA PRO A 340 20.34 -13.75 -7.98
C PRO A 340 19.63 -12.40 -8.17
N ASP A 341 19.15 -11.82 -7.08
CA ASP A 341 18.55 -10.49 -7.08
C ASP A 341 19.56 -9.39 -7.49
N SER A 342 19.06 -8.27 -8.01
CA SER A 342 19.92 -7.19 -8.53
C SER A 342 20.62 -6.34 -7.47
N LEU A 343 20.23 -6.43 -6.20
CA LEU A 343 20.78 -5.60 -5.12
C LEU A 343 21.88 -6.32 -4.32
N PHE A 344 21.65 -7.57 -3.97
CA PHE A 344 22.51 -8.33 -3.06
C PHE A 344 23.06 -9.61 -3.67
N GLY A 345 22.61 -9.99 -4.87
CA GLY A 345 22.98 -11.23 -5.55
C GLY A 345 22.52 -12.49 -4.80
N ARG A 346 21.43 -12.41 -4.06
CA ARG A 346 20.85 -13.54 -3.33
C ARG A 346 19.76 -14.20 -4.17
N PRO A 347 19.56 -15.51 -4.04
CA PRO A 347 18.42 -16.17 -4.69
C PRO A 347 17.11 -15.55 -4.25
N ILE A 348 16.28 -15.18 -5.21
CA ILE A 348 14.92 -14.69 -4.98
C ILE A 348 14.05 -15.87 -4.50
N GLU A 349 13.17 -15.62 -3.52
CA GLU A 349 12.19 -16.58 -2.99
C GLU A 349 10.77 -16.03 -3.16
N ALA A 350 9.79 -16.90 -3.18
CA ALA A 350 8.39 -16.52 -3.35
C ALA A 350 7.84 -15.63 -2.20
N GLY A 351 8.38 -15.79 -1.00
CA GLY A 351 8.02 -14.95 0.15
C GLY A 351 8.76 -13.62 0.24
N ASP A 352 9.62 -13.28 -0.71
CA ASP A 352 10.36 -12.02 -0.69
C ASP A 352 9.48 -10.85 -1.18
N ILE A 353 9.61 -9.71 -0.53
CA ILE A 353 9.13 -8.45 -1.09
C ILE A 353 10.20 -7.88 -2.01
N LEU A 354 9.85 -7.69 -3.26
CA LEU A 354 10.73 -7.27 -4.33
C LEU A 354 10.51 -5.81 -4.72
N ILE A 355 11.52 -5.24 -5.37
CA ILE A 355 11.51 -3.90 -5.96
C ILE A 355 11.96 -4.00 -7.42
N PRO A 356 11.39 -3.19 -8.35
CA PRO A 356 11.84 -3.14 -9.72
C PRO A 356 13.35 -2.88 -9.83
N PRO A 357 14.05 -3.44 -10.83
CA PRO A 357 15.47 -3.20 -11.01
C PRO A 357 15.76 -1.73 -11.32
N PHE A 358 16.85 -1.18 -10.78
CA PHE A 358 17.24 0.22 -11.06
C PHE A 358 17.72 0.44 -12.50
N VAL A 359 18.04 -0.64 -13.19
CA VAL A 359 18.50 -0.62 -14.58
C VAL A 359 17.55 -1.45 -15.45
N ALA A 360 17.12 -0.90 -16.57
CA ALA A 360 16.23 -1.60 -17.49
C ALA A 360 16.84 -2.95 -17.93
N GLY A 361 16.02 -4.01 -17.89
CA GLY A 361 16.44 -5.38 -18.24
C GLY A 361 17.21 -6.11 -17.14
N GLY A 362 17.38 -5.52 -15.95
CA GLY A 362 17.86 -6.21 -14.76
C GLY A 362 16.79 -7.08 -14.13
N LEU A 363 17.19 -8.00 -13.24
CA LEU A 363 16.28 -8.75 -12.39
C LEU A 363 15.78 -7.87 -11.24
N PRO A 364 14.64 -8.19 -10.62
CA PRO A 364 14.18 -7.46 -9.44
C PRO A 364 15.19 -7.55 -8.29
N GLY A 365 15.14 -6.60 -7.37
CA GLY A 365 15.94 -6.62 -6.15
C GLY A 365 15.11 -7.07 -4.95
N ILE A 366 15.70 -7.76 -3.98
CA ILE A 366 15.05 -8.07 -2.72
C ILE A 366 15.00 -6.80 -1.87
N PHE A 367 13.80 -6.29 -1.61
CA PHE A 367 13.58 -5.14 -0.73
C PHE A 367 13.45 -5.58 0.74
N VAL A 368 12.62 -6.60 1.00
CA VAL A 368 12.53 -7.28 2.29
C VAL A 368 12.64 -8.78 2.06
N ALA A 369 13.58 -9.42 2.72
CA ALA A 369 13.71 -10.87 2.64
C ALA A 369 12.61 -11.57 3.45
N ALA A 370 12.06 -12.65 2.93
CA ALA A 370 11.01 -13.46 3.53
C ALA A 370 11.30 -13.87 4.98
N GLU A 371 12.57 -14.17 5.28
CA GLU A 371 13.01 -14.49 6.64
C GLU A 371 12.79 -13.31 7.61
N SER A 372 12.81 -12.07 7.14
CA SER A 372 12.53 -10.89 7.97
C SER A 372 11.04 -10.73 8.30
N LEU A 373 10.19 -11.38 7.53
CA LEU A 373 8.74 -11.47 7.79
C LEU A 373 8.39 -12.66 8.71
N GLY A 374 9.37 -13.51 9.02
CA GLY A 374 9.18 -14.75 9.76
C GLY A 374 8.77 -15.93 8.88
N LEU A 375 8.92 -15.80 7.56
CA LEU A 375 8.55 -16.82 6.59
C LEU A 375 9.69 -17.81 6.34
N VAL A 376 9.32 -19.01 5.96
CA VAL A 376 10.25 -20.12 5.65
C VAL A 376 10.75 -19.99 4.22
N THR A 377 12.06 -20.16 4.01
CA THR A 377 12.71 -20.06 2.69
C THR A 377 13.55 -21.29 2.38
N LEU A 378 13.78 -21.54 1.10
CA LEU A 378 14.77 -22.54 0.67
C LEU A 378 16.19 -22.07 1.00
N ARG A 379 16.46 -20.75 0.95
CA ARG A 379 17.75 -20.16 1.32
C ARG A 379 18.13 -20.47 2.76
N SER A 380 17.17 -20.61 3.65
CA SER A 380 17.42 -20.95 5.06
C SER A 380 17.94 -22.38 5.25
N GLY A 381 17.71 -23.26 4.29
CA GLY A 381 18.04 -24.67 4.38
C GLY A 381 17.21 -25.46 5.39
N LEU A 382 16.14 -24.87 5.91
CA LEU A 382 15.30 -25.47 6.95
C LEU A 382 14.08 -26.20 6.38
N ALA A 383 13.73 -25.99 5.13
CA ALA A 383 12.57 -26.60 4.48
C ALA A 383 12.86 -26.98 3.03
N ASN A 384 11.99 -27.84 2.49
CA ASN A 384 12.02 -28.25 1.08
C ASN A 384 11.01 -27.46 0.21
N ILE A 385 10.17 -26.65 0.84
CA ILE A 385 9.18 -25.75 0.22
C ILE A 385 9.29 -24.43 0.96
N ALA A 386 9.30 -23.32 0.23
CA ALA A 386 9.26 -21.97 0.79
C ALA A 386 7.81 -21.53 1.01
N ASP A 387 7.60 -20.58 1.91
CA ASP A 387 6.36 -19.82 1.96
C ASP A 387 6.22 -18.98 0.69
N ASP A 388 4.98 -18.74 0.29
CA ASP A 388 4.58 -17.87 -0.80
C ASP A 388 3.83 -16.68 -0.23
N LEU A 389 4.17 -15.48 -0.63
CA LEU A 389 3.56 -14.26 -0.15
C LEU A 389 2.51 -13.82 -1.16
N ASP A 390 1.26 -13.99 -0.81
CA ASP A 390 0.10 -13.95 -1.68
C ASP A 390 -0.65 -12.63 -1.62
N ALA A 391 -0.51 -11.92 -0.52
CA ALA A 391 -1.10 -10.60 -0.32
C ALA A 391 -0.12 -9.69 0.39
N LEU A 392 -0.06 -8.43 0.00
CA LEU A 392 0.88 -7.46 0.55
C LEU A 392 0.25 -6.10 0.65
N ASP A 393 0.39 -5.46 1.79
CA ASP A 393 0.30 -4.02 1.89
C ASP A 393 1.35 -3.47 2.85
N THR A 394 1.79 -2.26 2.59
CA THR A 394 2.70 -1.55 3.48
C THR A 394 1.89 -0.54 4.27
N MET A 395 1.69 -0.84 5.54
CA MET A 395 1.19 0.15 6.47
C MET A 395 2.23 1.26 6.59
N HIS A 396 2.08 2.31 5.83
CA HIS A 396 2.76 3.54 6.16
C HIS A 396 2.22 4.00 7.51
N ASP A 397 3.09 4.06 8.51
CA ASP A 397 2.93 5.00 9.61
C ASP A 397 3.08 6.41 8.99
N ALA A 398 2.17 6.76 8.07
CA ALA A 398 2.02 8.16 7.72
C ALA A 398 1.71 8.87 9.04
N PRO A 399 2.39 9.93 9.38
CA PRO A 399 2.07 10.69 10.57
C PRO A 399 0.59 11.00 10.50
N LYS A 400 -0.09 11.03 11.62
CA LYS A 400 -1.51 11.43 11.76
C LYS A 400 -1.67 12.88 11.28
N ALA A 401 -1.67 13.06 9.96
CA ALA A 401 -1.77 14.35 9.31
C ALA A 401 -2.90 14.32 8.30
N ASP A 402 -3.95 15.11 8.47
CA ASP A 402 -4.99 15.26 7.48
C ASP A 402 -4.53 16.28 6.45
N GLU A 403 -4.52 15.88 5.19
CA GLU A 403 -4.32 16.81 4.10
C GLU A 403 -5.58 17.66 3.92
N TYR A 404 -5.42 18.97 3.80
CA TYR A 404 -6.52 19.89 3.56
C TYR A 404 -6.02 21.14 2.85
N CYS A 405 -6.89 22.12 2.59
CA CYS A 405 -6.49 23.37 1.93
C CYS A 405 -6.03 23.15 0.48
N PHE A 406 -6.78 22.38 -0.27
CA PHE A 406 -6.44 22.14 -1.65
C PHE A 406 -6.70 23.36 -2.52
N GLY A 407 -5.76 23.65 -3.40
CA GLY A 407 -5.86 24.70 -4.41
C GLY A 407 -6.40 24.19 -5.75
N ASP A 408 -7.14 23.10 -5.75
CA ASP A 408 -7.73 22.47 -6.94
C ASP A 408 -9.11 23.07 -7.32
N GLY A 409 -9.60 24.01 -6.53
CA GLY A 409 -10.90 24.64 -6.74
C GLY A 409 -12.06 23.91 -6.09
N SER A 410 -11.83 22.78 -5.42
CA SER A 410 -12.90 21.99 -4.76
C SER A 410 -13.56 22.73 -3.58
N SER A 411 -12.82 23.58 -2.87
CA SER A 411 -13.32 24.36 -1.75
C SER A 411 -13.40 25.86 -2.07
N VAL A 412 -12.29 26.47 -2.46
CA VAL A 412 -12.17 27.88 -2.83
C VAL A 412 -11.28 27.98 -4.06
N ALA A 413 -11.71 28.74 -5.05
CA ALA A 413 -10.90 28.98 -6.24
C ALA A 413 -9.61 29.73 -5.88
N CYS A 414 -8.52 29.37 -6.53
CA CYS A 414 -7.26 30.07 -6.42
C CYS A 414 -7.37 31.54 -6.90
N PRO A 415 -6.57 32.47 -6.37
CA PRO A 415 -6.75 33.93 -6.56
C PRO A 415 -6.84 34.38 -8.02
N CYS A 416 -6.19 33.68 -8.95
CA CYS A 416 -6.18 34.03 -10.38
C CYS A 416 -6.80 32.92 -11.25
N GLY A 417 -7.61 32.04 -10.69
CA GLY A 417 -8.11 30.85 -11.41
C GLY A 417 -7.02 29.84 -11.73
N ASN A 418 -5.85 29.95 -11.12
CA ASN A 418 -4.70 29.06 -11.25
C ASN A 418 -4.88 27.80 -10.37
N ASN A 419 -6.01 27.11 -10.49
CA ASN A 419 -6.26 25.91 -9.74
C ASN A 419 -5.21 24.85 -10.09
N GLY A 420 -4.72 24.17 -9.04
CA GLY A 420 -3.79 23.05 -9.16
C GLY A 420 -4.49 21.73 -9.44
N ALA A 421 -3.75 20.64 -9.42
CA ALA A 421 -4.30 19.28 -9.45
C ALA A 421 -4.92 18.90 -8.09
N PRO A 422 -5.79 17.88 -8.04
CA PRO A 422 -6.34 17.36 -6.79
C PRO A 422 -5.25 17.08 -5.75
N GLY A 423 -5.52 17.45 -4.49
CA GLY A 423 -4.60 17.24 -3.38
C GLY A 423 -3.39 18.19 -3.32
N ARG A 424 -3.28 19.17 -4.19
CA ARG A 424 -2.16 20.12 -4.28
C ARG A 424 -2.58 21.55 -3.95
N GLY A 425 -1.61 22.43 -3.77
CA GLY A 425 -1.85 23.87 -3.71
C GLY A 425 -2.15 24.47 -5.09
N CYS A 426 -2.33 25.78 -5.16
CA CYS A 426 -2.57 26.48 -6.42
C CYS A 426 -1.40 26.34 -7.40
N GLY A 427 -1.66 26.39 -8.70
CA GLY A 427 -0.63 26.44 -9.74
C GLY A 427 0.35 27.58 -9.51
N ASN A 428 1.61 27.39 -9.88
CA ASN A 428 2.67 28.37 -9.72
C ASN A 428 3.35 28.70 -11.05
N SER A 429 4.35 29.58 -11.02
CA SER A 429 5.00 30.11 -12.23
C SER A 429 5.71 29.06 -13.10
N VAL A 430 5.94 27.85 -12.61
CA VAL A 430 6.67 26.78 -13.32
C VAL A 430 5.88 25.47 -13.36
N ASN A 431 4.85 25.32 -12.53
CA ASN A 431 4.07 24.12 -12.42
C ASN A 431 2.57 24.45 -12.28
N ALA A 432 1.83 24.23 -13.34
CA ALA A 432 0.38 24.46 -13.35
C ALA A 432 -0.39 23.51 -12.42
N LEU A 433 0.18 22.34 -12.07
CA LEU A 433 -0.43 21.38 -11.17
C LEU A 433 -0.34 21.80 -9.70
N GLY A 434 0.45 22.83 -9.37
CA GLY A 434 0.65 23.28 -8.01
C GLY A 434 1.67 22.46 -7.22
N ALA A 435 2.05 22.96 -6.04
CA ALA A 435 2.98 22.29 -5.14
C ALA A 435 2.23 21.44 -4.10
N LYS A 436 2.82 20.29 -3.71
CA LYS A 436 2.27 19.38 -2.70
C LYS A 436 3.16 19.39 -1.45
N LEU A 437 2.53 19.31 -0.26
CA LEU A 437 3.12 19.02 1.03
C LEU A 437 2.54 17.71 1.54
N TRP A 438 3.42 16.81 1.99
CA TRP A 438 3.06 15.57 2.69
C TRP A 438 4.05 15.31 3.81
N THR A 439 3.81 14.28 4.61
CA THR A 439 4.65 13.99 5.76
C THR A 439 4.76 12.49 6.00
N ASN A 440 5.91 12.05 6.53
CA ASN A 440 6.22 10.70 6.93
C ASN A 440 6.75 10.69 8.37
N GLY A 441 6.83 9.51 8.99
CA GLY A 441 7.34 9.33 10.35
C GLY A 441 6.28 9.50 11.43
N THR A 442 6.64 9.32 12.69
CA THR A 442 5.73 9.30 13.83
C THR A 442 5.71 10.66 14.53
N PRO A 443 4.53 11.31 14.67
CA PRO A 443 4.40 12.57 15.40
C PRO A 443 4.31 12.34 16.91
N SER A 444 5.36 11.77 17.49
CA SER A 444 5.51 11.60 18.94
C SER A 444 6.37 12.74 19.51
N ILE A 445 5.91 13.34 20.59
CA ILE A 445 6.64 14.43 21.25
C ILE A 445 7.95 13.92 21.84
N SER A 446 7.96 12.70 22.37
CA SER A 446 9.12 12.06 22.97
C SER A 446 10.05 11.39 21.95
N ALA A 447 9.54 11.01 20.79
CA ALA A 447 10.26 10.27 19.75
C ALA A 447 9.87 10.76 18.35
N ASP A 448 9.99 12.07 18.09
CA ASP A 448 9.65 12.71 16.83
C ASP A 448 10.54 12.22 15.69
N THR A 449 9.94 11.49 14.76
CA THR A 449 10.58 11.07 13.51
C THR A 449 9.96 11.72 12.27
N VAL A 450 9.12 12.74 12.47
CA VAL A 450 8.40 13.42 11.39
C VAL A 450 9.35 14.05 10.38
N ILE A 451 9.11 13.76 9.11
CA ILE A 451 9.72 14.41 7.95
C ILE A 451 8.61 15.03 7.11
N MET A 452 8.63 16.33 6.95
CA MET A 452 7.72 17.05 6.06
C MET A 452 8.39 17.29 4.72
N SER A 453 7.80 16.79 3.66
CA SER A 453 8.31 16.84 2.29
C SER A 453 7.42 17.71 1.42
N GLY A 454 8.04 18.47 0.52
CA GLY A 454 7.34 19.31 -0.44
C GLY A 454 7.90 19.15 -1.84
N SER A 455 7.03 19.15 -2.85
CA SER A 455 7.41 19.05 -4.27
C SER A 455 6.63 20.02 -5.16
N GLY A 456 7.08 20.16 -6.42
CA GLY A 456 6.36 20.96 -7.43
C GLY A 456 6.53 22.47 -7.28
N MET A 457 7.48 22.93 -6.48
CA MET A 457 7.88 24.33 -6.36
C MET A 457 8.90 24.72 -7.45
N PRO A 458 9.21 26.01 -7.68
CA PRO A 458 10.31 26.38 -8.55
C PRO A 458 11.65 25.80 -8.09
N ALA A 459 12.51 25.42 -9.02
CA ALA A 459 13.68 24.56 -8.81
C ALA A 459 14.62 25.00 -7.66
N SER A 460 14.78 26.31 -7.44
CA SER A 460 15.62 26.89 -6.39
C SER A 460 14.87 27.88 -5.50
N ALA A 461 13.54 27.75 -5.40
CA ALA A 461 12.71 28.66 -4.60
C ALA A 461 13.13 28.64 -3.14
N SER A 462 13.17 29.81 -2.52
CA SER A 462 13.22 29.88 -1.06
C SER A 462 11.85 29.50 -0.50
N ALA A 463 11.82 28.53 0.40
CA ALA A 463 10.62 27.99 0.99
C ALA A 463 10.75 27.91 2.51
N VAL A 464 9.66 28.16 3.22
CA VAL A 464 9.59 28.12 4.68
C VAL A 464 8.45 27.21 5.12
N LEU A 465 8.76 26.28 6.01
CA LEU A 465 7.76 25.48 6.72
C LEU A 465 7.21 26.33 7.87
N VAL A 466 5.90 26.50 7.90
CA VAL A 466 5.20 27.29 8.92
C VAL A 466 4.22 26.40 9.66
N GLN A 467 4.24 26.45 10.99
CA GLN A 467 3.27 25.84 11.89
C GLN A 467 2.24 26.87 12.33
N GLY A 468 0.97 26.48 12.38
CA GLY A 468 -0.12 27.22 13.04
C GLY A 468 -0.71 26.41 14.19
N THR A 469 -1.24 27.10 15.21
CA THR A 469 -1.96 26.44 16.30
C THR A 469 -3.43 26.17 15.94
N LEU A 470 -3.94 26.78 14.88
CA LEU A 470 -5.30 26.59 14.37
C LEU A 470 -5.28 26.38 12.87
N GLY A 471 -6.19 25.54 12.38
CA GLY A 471 -6.59 25.51 10.98
C GLY A 471 -7.63 26.58 10.67
N THR A 472 -7.71 27.01 9.43
CA THR A 472 -8.75 27.95 8.96
C THR A 472 -9.25 27.57 7.57
N ALA A 473 -10.43 28.05 7.21
CA ALA A 473 -10.88 27.99 5.83
C ALA A 473 -9.85 28.66 4.90
N PRO A 474 -9.74 28.21 3.64
CA PRO A 474 -8.78 28.77 2.69
C PRO A 474 -9.01 30.27 2.49
N VAL A 475 -7.94 31.07 2.62
CA VAL A 475 -7.95 32.50 2.31
C VAL A 475 -6.84 32.83 1.30
N PRO A 476 -7.10 33.71 0.32
CA PRO A 476 -6.09 34.13 -0.66
C PRO A 476 -4.80 34.63 0.03
N PHE A 477 -3.66 34.14 -0.45
CA PHE A 477 -2.35 34.51 0.05
C PHE A 477 -1.31 34.49 -1.07
N GLY A 478 -1.01 35.64 -1.62
CA GLY A 478 -0.23 35.73 -2.84
C GLY A 478 -0.93 35.06 -4.01
N ASP A 479 -0.25 34.16 -4.69
CA ASP A 479 -0.80 33.37 -5.79
C ASP A 479 -1.47 32.07 -5.32
N GLY A 480 -1.50 31.81 -4.01
CA GLY A 480 -2.01 30.59 -3.37
C GLY A 480 -3.06 30.84 -2.31
N LEU A 481 -3.31 29.80 -1.50
CA LEU A 481 -4.27 29.78 -0.41
C LEU A 481 -3.57 29.48 0.92
N ARG A 482 -3.86 30.25 1.95
CA ARG A 482 -3.38 29.99 3.32
C ARG A 482 -4.53 29.39 4.15
N CYS A 483 -4.23 28.31 4.87
CA CYS A 483 -5.17 27.62 5.74
C CYS A 483 -4.65 27.39 7.16
N ILE A 484 -3.56 28.01 7.53
CA ILE A 484 -3.03 28.00 8.90
C ILE A 484 -3.29 29.33 9.59
N ALA A 485 -3.62 29.26 10.88
CA ALA A 485 -4.01 30.40 11.69
C ALA A 485 -3.53 30.26 13.15
N GLY A 486 -4.02 31.15 14.03
CA GLY A 486 -3.58 31.20 15.42
C GLY A 486 -2.15 31.74 15.56
N VAL A 487 -1.42 31.24 16.55
CA VAL A 487 0.01 31.55 16.68
C VAL A 487 0.75 30.82 15.58
N GLN A 488 1.44 31.57 14.73
CA GLN A 488 2.20 31.03 13.60
C GLN A 488 3.69 31.08 13.90
N THR A 489 4.35 29.92 13.78
CA THR A 489 5.81 29.77 13.98
C THR A 489 6.46 29.34 12.68
N ARG A 490 7.49 30.08 12.25
CA ARG A 490 8.35 29.65 11.14
C ARG A 490 9.36 28.66 11.67
N LEU A 491 9.29 27.41 11.20
CA LEU A 491 10.16 26.34 11.71
C LEU A 491 11.53 26.39 11.02
N PHE A 492 11.54 26.22 9.71
CA PHE A 492 12.76 26.14 8.93
C PHE A 492 12.60 26.86 7.60
N THR A 493 13.65 27.56 7.17
CA THR A 493 13.73 28.19 5.84
C THR A 493 14.87 27.55 5.06
N ARG A 494 14.59 27.08 3.86
CA ARG A 494 15.57 26.43 2.97
C ARG A 494 15.29 26.80 1.52
N ASN A 495 16.25 26.51 0.64
CA ASN A 495 16.05 26.57 -0.80
C ASN A 495 15.68 25.18 -1.33
N CYS A 496 14.73 25.13 -2.25
CA CYS A 496 14.38 23.93 -2.97
C CYS A 496 15.57 23.41 -3.79
N LEU A 497 15.64 22.10 -3.94
CA LEU A 497 16.54 21.42 -4.87
C LEU A 497 15.68 20.76 -5.94
N ALA A 498 15.82 21.22 -7.18
CA ALA A 498 14.97 20.76 -8.31
C ALA A 498 13.45 20.80 -8.02
N GLY A 499 13.00 21.80 -7.25
CA GLY A 499 11.58 21.96 -6.89
C GLY A 499 11.11 21.16 -5.68
N ASN A 500 12.02 20.40 -5.05
CA ASN A 500 11.73 19.57 -3.87
C ASN A 500 12.39 20.14 -2.61
N ILE A 501 11.81 19.84 -1.45
CA ILE A 501 12.32 20.28 -0.15
C ILE A 501 11.90 19.30 0.94
N GLN A 502 12.72 19.21 1.99
CA GLN A 502 12.41 18.41 3.18
C GLN A 502 12.80 19.13 4.46
N TYR A 503 12.07 18.82 5.53
CA TYR A 503 12.28 19.30 6.89
C TYR A 503 12.03 18.16 7.87
N GLY A 504 12.84 18.00 8.92
CA GLY A 504 12.62 16.99 9.95
C GLY A 504 13.90 16.38 10.50
N TRP A 505 13.74 15.37 11.34
CA TRP A 505 14.80 14.78 12.18
C TRP A 505 16.08 14.39 11.42
N THR A 506 15.97 13.67 10.32
CA THR A 506 17.13 13.17 9.55
C THR A 506 17.62 14.12 8.48
N VAL A 507 16.94 15.27 8.30
CA VAL A 507 17.25 16.20 7.22
C VAL A 507 18.36 17.17 7.65
N PRO A 508 19.54 17.19 7.00
CA PRO A 508 20.65 18.06 7.39
C PRO A 508 20.24 19.54 7.46
N GLY A 509 20.59 20.20 8.56
CA GLY A 509 20.29 21.62 8.81
C GLY A 509 18.86 21.90 9.26
N THR A 510 18.10 20.87 9.59
CA THR A 510 16.82 20.92 10.29
C THR A 510 16.89 19.98 11.51
N GLY A 511 15.80 19.75 12.20
CA GLY A 511 15.74 18.88 13.38
C GLY A 511 14.29 18.49 13.64
N SER A 512 14.01 18.01 14.84
CA SER A 512 12.67 17.64 15.27
C SER A 512 11.66 18.75 14.96
N ILE A 513 10.59 18.41 14.28
CA ILE A 513 9.47 19.31 13.96
C ILE A 513 8.75 19.73 15.25
N ALA A 514 8.56 18.77 16.18
CA ALA A 514 7.95 19.03 17.49
C ALA A 514 8.74 20.05 18.29
N ALA A 515 10.06 19.84 18.41
CA ALA A 515 10.93 20.75 19.15
C ALA A 515 10.99 22.15 18.53
N ALA A 516 11.14 22.24 17.20
CA ALA A 516 11.16 23.52 16.48
C ALA A 516 9.83 24.27 16.59
N GLY A 517 8.71 23.53 16.62
CA GLY A 517 7.35 24.08 16.77
C GLY A 517 6.91 24.34 18.20
N GLY A 518 7.74 24.00 19.21
CA GLY A 518 7.38 24.12 20.63
C GLY A 518 6.19 23.23 21.01
N VAL A 519 6.09 22.06 20.40
CA VAL A 519 5.02 21.10 20.70
C VAL A 519 5.39 20.34 21.98
N GLY A 520 4.93 20.84 23.13
CA GLY A 520 5.21 20.25 24.45
C GLY A 520 4.06 19.44 25.03
N ALA A 521 2.91 19.35 24.36
CA ALA A 521 1.75 18.58 24.79
C ALA A 521 1.01 18.00 23.57
N PRO A 522 0.35 16.82 23.74
CA PRO A 522 -0.46 16.20 22.70
C PRO A 522 -1.53 17.15 22.15
N GLY A 523 -1.82 17.03 20.87
CA GLY A 523 -2.81 17.84 20.19
C GLY A 523 -2.45 18.14 18.75
N THR A 524 -3.40 18.69 18.00
CA THR A 524 -3.23 18.97 16.58
C THR A 524 -2.48 20.28 16.34
N ARG A 525 -1.56 20.26 15.37
CA ARG A 525 -0.88 21.42 14.80
C ARG A 525 -1.06 21.42 13.30
N PHE A 526 -1.00 22.59 12.71
CA PHE A 526 -1.29 22.80 11.29
C PHE A 526 -0.06 23.31 10.59
N TYR A 527 0.28 22.71 9.43
CA TYR A 527 1.52 22.98 8.73
C TYR A 527 1.26 23.33 7.27
N GLN A 528 2.05 24.26 6.73
CA GLN A 528 2.01 24.62 5.31
C GLN A 528 3.36 25.15 4.87
N ILE A 529 3.79 24.87 3.64
CA ILE A 529 4.98 25.47 3.05
C ILE A 529 4.58 26.73 2.28
N PHE A 530 5.24 27.85 2.61
CA PHE A 530 5.18 29.08 1.84
C PHE A 530 6.46 29.21 1.04
N TYR A 531 6.36 29.47 -0.25
CA TYR A 531 7.52 29.53 -1.13
C TYR A 531 7.48 30.70 -2.12
N ARG A 532 8.65 31.07 -2.66
CA ARG A 532 8.78 32.15 -3.64
C ARG A 532 8.55 31.62 -5.05
N ASN A 533 7.73 32.31 -5.82
CA ASN A 533 7.72 32.16 -7.27
C ASN A 533 9.00 32.79 -7.87
N THR A 534 9.43 32.33 -9.04
CA THR A 534 10.63 32.85 -9.73
C THR A 534 10.41 34.24 -10.33
N ALA A 535 9.16 34.57 -10.57
CA ALA A 535 8.72 35.87 -11.11
C ALA A 535 7.29 36.17 -10.64
N PRO A 536 6.81 37.40 -10.74
CA PRO A 536 5.39 37.68 -10.62
C PRO A 536 4.59 36.74 -11.55
N PHE A 537 3.63 36.03 -11.00
CA PHE A 537 2.84 35.05 -11.75
C PHE A 537 1.43 35.58 -12.02
N CYS A 538 0.56 35.62 -11.00
CA CYS A 538 -0.77 36.14 -11.17
C CYS A 538 -1.08 37.31 -10.24
N THR A 539 -0.34 37.45 -9.15
CA THR A 539 -0.38 38.62 -8.28
C THR A 539 1.00 39.26 -8.19
N ALA A 540 1.10 40.48 -7.65
CA ALA A 540 2.36 41.14 -7.42
C ALA A 540 3.17 40.54 -6.23
N ALA A 541 2.60 39.57 -5.51
CA ALA A 541 3.18 39.11 -4.24
C ALA A 541 4.37 38.16 -4.37
N VAL A 542 4.61 37.55 -5.53
CA VAL A 542 5.71 36.60 -5.78
C VAL A 542 5.77 35.47 -4.70
N LEU A 543 4.61 35.06 -4.22
CA LEU A 543 4.44 34.07 -3.16
C LEU A 543 3.37 33.06 -3.55
N ASN A 544 3.61 31.78 -3.24
CA ASN A 544 2.61 30.74 -3.36
C ASN A 544 2.71 29.77 -2.17
N THR A 545 1.76 28.85 -2.07
CA THR A 545 1.63 27.90 -0.96
C THR A 545 1.35 26.51 -1.47
N THR A 546 1.70 25.49 -0.69
CA THR A 546 1.25 24.10 -0.88
C THR A 546 -0.18 23.94 -0.35
N ASN A 547 -0.76 22.71 -0.47
CA ASN A 547 -1.80 22.27 0.47
C ASN A 547 -1.30 22.38 1.91
N ALA A 548 -2.17 22.20 2.89
CA ALA A 548 -1.82 22.19 4.30
C ALA A 548 -1.98 20.79 4.91
N LEU A 549 -1.36 20.57 6.06
CA LEU A 549 -1.46 19.36 6.87
C LEU A 549 -1.96 19.71 8.27
N ALA A 550 -2.89 18.91 8.80
CA ALA A 550 -3.23 18.89 10.22
C ALA A 550 -2.57 17.64 10.85
N VAL A 551 -1.56 17.83 11.71
CA VAL A 551 -0.81 16.75 12.34
C VAL A 551 -1.21 16.63 13.80
N THR A 552 -1.64 15.45 14.23
CA THR A 552 -1.98 15.17 15.63
C THR A 552 -0.78 14.55 16.34
N TRP A 553 -0.18 15.32 17.22
CA TRP A 553 0.95 14.91 18.05
C TRP A 553 0.50 14.06 19.23
N VAL A 554 1.20 12.96 19.47
CA VAL A 554 1.00 12.04 20.60
C VAL A 554 2.19 12.11 21.57
N PRO A 555 2.08 11.61 22.81
CA PRO A 555 3.15 11.64 23.80
C PRO A 555 4.48 11.06 23.32
#